data_0635fa87f82239e9b56b6b0e0334fbe9
#
_entry.id   0635fa87f82239e9b56b6b0e0334fbe9
#
_cell.length_a   1.000
_cell.length_b   1.000
_cell.length_c   1.000
_cell.angle_alpha   90.00
_cell.angle_beta   90.00
_cell.angle_gamma   90.00
#
_symmetry.space_group_name_H-M   'P 1'
#
loop_
_entity.id
_entity.type
_entity.pdbx_description
1 polymer ?
#
loop_
_entity_poly.entity_id
_entity_poly.type
_entity_poly.pdbx_seq_one_letter_code
_entity_poly.pdbx_strand_id
1 'polypeptide(L)'
;MKIVLASRNKKKIEELRQLLSELLADVEVLSLDDVGIVGDIEENGTTFEENALIKARVAAESGYIGVADDSGLTVDALGGEPGVYSARYAAKCHFAGDHDDEGNNQCLLYNLRDVPDGERGGAYVCAVACVFPDGREFVVRGESRGILLREYHGKGGFGYDPLFYFPQFGKTFAEVTPAQKHSVSHRGIAIRAFAKKLKEYL
;
A
#
# COMPACT_ATOMS: atom_id res chain seq x y z
N MET A 1 20.48 -8.65 10.91
CA MET A 1 19.10 -9.20 11.05
C MET A 1 18.55 -9.50 9.66
N LYS A 2 17.87 -10.66 9.47
CA LYS A 2 17.27 -11.01 8.17
C LYS A 2 15.76 -10.84 8.20
N ILE A 3 15.24 -10.16 7.18
CA ILE A 3 13.80 -9.93 6.97
C ILE A 3 13.43 -10.44 5.59
N VAL A 4 12.35 -11.20 5.48
CA VAL A 4 11.76 -11.65 4.22
C VAL A 4 10.57 -10.78 3.87
N LEU A 5 10.63 -10.09 2.74
CA LEU A 5 9.51 -9.29 2.22
C LEU A 5 8.57 -10.16 1.39
N ALA A 6 7.33 -10.30 1.83
CA ALA A 6 6.27 -11.04 1.13
C ALA A 6 5.62 -10.17 0.04
N SER A 7 6.37 -9.85 -0.99
CA SER A 7 5.91 -9.13 -2.17
C SER A 7 6.60 -9.64 -3.43
N ARG A 8 5.90 -9.65 -4.55
CA ARG A 8 6.46 -9.90 -5.89
C ARG A 8 6.48 -8.64 -6.75
N ASN A 9 5.93 -7.53 -6.25
CA ASN A 9 5.99 -6.25 -6.92
C ASN A 9 7.38 -5.63 -6.74
N LYS A 10 8.20 -5.67 -7.80
CA LYS A 10 9.59 -5.19 -7.80
C LYS A 10 9.72 -3.73 -7.32
N LYS A 11 8.79 -2.86 -7.73
CA LYS A 11 8.81 -1.44 -7.31
C LYS A 11 8.56 -1.30 -5.80
N LYS A 12 7.60 -2.05 -5.27
CA LYS A 12 7.34 -2.08 -3.82
C LYS A 12 8.53 -2.63 -3.04
N ILE A 13 9.12 -3.73 -3.50
CA ILE A 13 10.29 -4.35 -2.85
C ILE A 13 11.44 -3.36 -2.78
N GLU A 14 11.74 -2.68 -3.87
CA GLU A 14 12.84 -1.71 -3.93
C GLU A 14 12.59 -0.53 -2.99
N GLU A 15 11.38 0.04 -3.01
CA GLU A 15 10.99 1.13 -2.11
C GLU A 15 11.08 0.71 -0.63
N LEU A 16 10.54 -0.45 -0.29
CA LEU A 16 10.58 -0.98 1.07
C LEU A 16 12.01 -1.28 1.52
N ARG A 17 12.83 -1.88 0.64
CA ARG A 17 14.24 -2.18 0.92
C ARG A 17 15.03 -0.91 1.21
N GLN A 18 14.86 0.12 0.38
CA GLN A 18 15.50 1.42 0.59
C GLN A 18 15.11 2.03 1.94
N LEU A 19 13.80 2.16 2.21
CA LEU A 19 13.30 2.73 3.47
C LEU A 19 13.76 1.94 4.70
N LEU A 20 13.76 0.62 4.64
CA LEU A 20 14.21 -0.23 5.74
C LEU A 20 15.72 -0.09 5.98
N SER A 21 16.53 -0.02 4.92
CA SER A 21 17.98 0.17 5.04
C SER A 21 18.37 1.53 5.62
N GLU A 22 17.57 2.58 5.37
CA GLU A 22 17.75 3.91 5.95
C GLU A 22 17.39 3.96 7.46
N LEU A 23 16.43 3.16 7.88
CA LEU A 23 15.85 3.22 9.23
C LEU A 23 16.41 2.19 10.21
N LEU A 24 16.96 1.09 9.70
CA LEU A 24 17.42 -0.06 10.48
C LEU A 24 18.86 -0.40 10.09
N ALA A 25 19.78 -0.36 11.05
CA ALA A 25 21.15 -0.79 10.85
C ALA A 25 21.21 -2.32 10.69
N ASP A 26 22.15 -2.80 9.85
CA ASP A 26 22.48 -4.22 9.68
C ASP A 26 21.27 -5.13 9.32
N VAL A 27 20.36 -4.62 8.48
CA VAL A 27 19.23 -5.38 7.95
C VAL A 27 19.58 -5.93 6.56
N GLU A 28 19.48 -7.25 6.44
CA GLU A 28 19.48 -7.94 5.14
C GLU A 28 18.04 -8.21 4.74
N VAL A 29 17.62 -7.66 3.61
CA VAL A 29 16.26 -7.81 3.10
C VAL A 29 16.23 -8.81 1.97
N LEU A 30 15.54 -9.93 2.20
CA LEU A 30 15.35 -11.04 1.27
C LEU A 30 13.95 -10.96 0.62
N SER A 31 13.82 -11.50 -0.57
CA SER A 31 12.55 -11.73 -1.24
C SER A 31 12.02 -13.15 -0.90
N LEU A 32 10.78 -13.45 -1.30
CA LEU A 32 10.23 -14.81 -1.21
C LEU A 32 11.05 -15.80 -2.05
N ASP A 33 11.54 -15.36 -3.20
CA ASP A 33 12.34 -16.21 -4.10
C ASP A 33 13.71 -16.54 -3.49
N ASP A 34 14.34 -15.60 -2.77
CA ASP A 34 15.63 -15.82 -2.07
C ASP A 34 15.54 -16.91 -0.98
N VAL A 35 14.34 -17.16 -0.46
CA VAL A 35 14.08 -18.17 0.56
C VAL A 35 13.31 -19.38 0.04
N GLY A 36 13.12 -19.48 -1.28
CA GLY A 36 12.50 -20.63 -1.95
C GLY A 36 10.98 -20.74 -1.76
N ILE A 37 10.31 -19.66 -1.36
CA ILE A 37 8.84 -19.62 -1.29
C ILE A 37 8.30 -19.28 -2.67
N VAL A 38 7.67 -20.27 -3.31
CA VAL A 38 7.11 -20.16 -4.66
C VAL A 38 5.58 -20.08 -4.64
N GLY A 39 5.00 -19.61 -5.75
CA GLY A 39 3.54 -19.47 -5.89
C GLY A 39 3.00 -18.14 -5.35
N ASP A 40 1.74 -17.87 -5.67
CA ASP A 40 1.06 -16.67 -5.22
C ASP A 40 0.45 -16.90 -3.83
N ILE A 41 0.49 -15.87 -2.99
CA ILE A 41 -0.16 -15.89 -1.68
C ILE A 41 -1.58 -15.37 -1.87
N GLU A 42 -2.56 -16.22 -1.52
CA GLU A 42 -3.97 -15.84 -1.60
C GLU A 42 -4.31 -14.78 -0.54
N GLU A 43 -4.75 -13.62 -0.99
CA GLU A 43 -5.19 -12.51 -0.16
C GLU A 43 -6.72 -12.55 -0.02
N ASN A 44 -7.21 -13.26 0.99
CA ASN A 44 -8.64 -13.45 1.26
C ASN A 44 -9.14 -12.69 2.49
N GLY A 45 -8.32 -11.79 3.04
CA GLY A 45 -8.69 -10.89 4.11
C GLY A 45 -9.65 -9.78 3.65
N THR A 46 -10.40 -9.25 4.59
CA THR A 46 -11.36 -8.16 4.37
C THR A 46 -10.79 -6.78 4.68
N THR A 47 -9.62 -6.73 5.32
CA THR A 47 -8.88 -5.53 5.66
C THR A 47 -7.44 -5.57 5.15
N PHE A 48 -6.80 -4.40 5.02
CA PHE A 48 -5.39 -4.33 4.67
C PHE A 48 -4.51 -5.03 5.71
N GLU A 49 -4.87 -4.92 6.99
CA GLU A 49 -4.17 -5.54 8.10
C GLU A 49 -4.21 -7.07 8.00
N GLU A 50 -5.38 -7.65 7.70
CA GLU A 50 -5.54 -9.10 7.51
C GLU A 50 -4.70 -9.61 6.35
N ASN A 51 -4.76 -8.95 5.18
CA ASN A 51 -3.99 -9.33 4.00
C ASN A 51 -2.46 -9.19 4.25
N ALA A 52 -2.03 -8.14 4.93
CA ALA A 52 -0.63 -7.96 5.30
C ALA A 52 -0.17 -9.10 6.23
N LEU A 53 -0.98 -9.47 7.24
CA LEU A 53 -0.67 -10.59 8.15
C LEU A 53 -0.60 -11.94 7.44
N ILE A 54 -1.55 -12.24 6.54
CA ILE A 54 -1.54 -13.47 5.75
C ILE A 54 -0.21 -13.61 5.00
N LYS A 55 0.21 -12.56 4.31
CA LYS A 55 1.47 -12.55 3.56
C LYS A 55 2.70 -12.65 4.46
N ALA A 56 2.72 -11.91 5.57
CA ALA A 56 3.86 -11.91 6.49
C ALA A 56 4.04 -13.27 7.19
N ARG A 57 2.95 -13.97 7.51
CA ARG A 57 3.00 -15.32 8.10
C ARG A 57 3.63 -16.33 7.13
N VAL A 58 3.25 -16.28 5.85
CA VAL A 58 3.89 -17.13 4.81
C VAL A 58 5.39 -16.84 4.70
N ALA A 59 5.78 -15.56 4.72
CA ALA A 59 7.20 -15.20 4.68
C ALA A 59 7.98 -15.71 5.92
N ALA A 60 7.34 -15.72 7.10
CA ALA A 60 7.94 -16.20 8.34
C ALA A 60 8.15 -17.72 8.38
N GLU A 61 7.50 -18.51 7.52
CA GLU A 61 7.74 -19.96 7.37
C GLU A 61 9.19 -20.25 6.92
N SER A 62 9.88 -19.28 6.34
CA SER A 62 11.31 -19.36 6.03
C SER A 62 12.23 -19.46 7.26
N GLY A 63 11.70 -19.25 8.47
CA GLY A 63 12.48 -19.16 9.70
C GLY A 63 13.12 -17.81 9.96
N TYR A 64 12.85 -16.80 9.11
CA TYR A 64 13.25 -15.40 9.29
C TYR A 64 12.04 -14.53 9.67
N ILE A 65 12.29 -13.25 9.98
CA ILE A 65 11.20 -12.31 10.22
C ILE A 65 10.45 -12.08 8.90
N GLY A 66 9.18 -12.42 8.85
CA GLY A 66 8.30 -12.16 7.72
C GLY A 66 7.71 -10.75 7.81
N VAL A 67 7.81 -9.98 6.73
CA VAL A 67 7.24 -8.64 6.63
C VAL A 67 6.44 -8.52 5.33
N ALA A 68 5.27 -7.95 5.42
CA ALA A 68 4.43 -7.68 4.25
C ALA A 68 3.69 -6.36 4.41
N ASP A 69 3.42 -5.70 3.28
CA ASP A 69 2.48 -4.60 3.22
C ASP A 69 1.24 -4.98 2.43
N ASP A 70 0.11 -4.42 2.83
CA ASP A 70 -1.06 -4.29 1.97
C ASP A 70 -1.53 -2.84 1.95
N SER A 71 -1.91 -2.34 0.78
CA SER A 71 -2.18 -0.91 0.61
C SER A 71 -3.19 -0.64 -0.49
N GLY A 72 -3.93 0.45 -0.33
CA GLY A 72 -4.91 0.87 -1.31
C GLY A 72 -5.51 2.22 -0.99
N LEU A 73 -6.52 2.58 -1.77
CA LEU A 73 -7.31 3.79 -1.63
C LEU A 73 -8.62 3.46 -0.92
N THR A 74 -9.00 4.28 0.04
CA THR A 74 -10.36 4.28 0.62
C THR A 74 -11.02 5.61 0.32
N VAL A 75 -12.31 5.60 -0.05
CA VAL A 75 -13.10 6.81 -0.34
C VAL A 75 -14.31 6.86 0.56
N ASP A 76 -14.45 7.97 1.28
CA ASP A 76 -15.47 8.10 2.32
C ASP A 76 -16.89 7.96 1.76
N ALA A 77 -17.20 8.64 0.65
CA ALA A 77 -18.50 8.58 -0.01
C ALA A 77 -18.86 7.20 -0.59
N LEU A 78 -17.87 6.33 -0.76
CA LEU A 78 -18.06 4.96 -1.26
C LEU A 78 -18.01 3.91 -0.14
N GLY A 79 -18.15 4.32 1.12
CA GLY A 79 -18.12 3.41 2.26
C GLY A 79 -16.77 2.70 2.45
N GLY A 80 -15.68 3.32 2.00
CA GLY A 80 -14.32 2.78 2.08
C GLY A 80 -13.83 2.04 0.83
N GLU A 81 -14.67 1.88 -0.19
CA GLU A 81 -14.21 1.35 -1.48
C GLU A 81 -13.26 2.34 -2.17
N PRO A 82 -12.32 1.88 -2.98
CA PRO A 82 -11.99 0.50 -3.42
C PRO A 82 -11.46 -0.43 -2.31
N GLY A 83 -10.81 0.09 -1.25
CA GLY A 83 -10.28 -0.71 -0.15
C GLY A 83 -9.28 -1.76 -0.62
N VAL A 84 -9.39 -2.98 -0.14
CA VAL A 84 -8.52 -4.12 -0.52
C VAL A 84 -8.62 -4.50 -2.01
N TYR A 85 -9.60 -3.97 -2.72
CA TYR A 85 -9.78 -4.18 -4.16
C TYR A 85 -9.10 -3.10 -5.01
N SER A 86 -8.32 -2.18 -4.43
CA SER A 86 -7.74 -1.04 -5.14
C SER A 86 -7.01 -1.40 -6.43
N ALA A 87 -6.23 -2.48 -6.44
CA ALA A 87 -5.49 -2.91 -7.63
C ALA A 87 -6.36 -3.60 -8.70
N ARG A 88 -7.61 -3.95 -8.37
CA ARG A 88 -8.54 -4.70 -9.23
C ARG A 88 -9.97 -4.16 -9.15
N TYR A 89 -10.12 -2.87 -8.93
CA TYR A 89 -11.42 -2.26 -8.67
C TYR A 89 -12.36 -2.32 -9.86
N ALA A 90 -11.85 -2.10 -11.08
CA ALA A 90 -12.62 -2.27 -12.31
C ALA A 90 -13.17 -3.70 -12.45
N ALA A 91 -12.33 -4.71 -12.16
CA ALA A 91 -12.74 -6.11 -12.19
C ALA A 91 -13.80 -6.42 -11.12
N LYS A 92 -13.61 -5.93 -9.89
CA LYS A 92 -14.55 -6.10 -8.78
C LYS A 92 -15.93 -5.52 -9.10
N CYS A 93 -15.97 -4.38 -9.78
CA CYS A 93 -17.21 -3.72 -10.17
C CYS A 93 -17.78 -4.22 -11.52
N HIS A 94 -17.15 -5.20 -12.16
CA HIS A 94 -17.48 -5.62 -13.53
C HIS A 94 -17.53 -4.43 -14.51
N PHE A 95 -16.65 -3.45 -14.30
CA PHE A 95 -16.56 -2.26 -15.14
C PHE A 95 -16.00 -2.64 -16.50
N ALA A 96 -16.58 -2.09 -17.56
CA ALA A 96 -16.13 -2.37 -18.93
C ALA A 96 -14.76 -1.73 -19.20
N GLY A 97 -13.87 -2.48 -19.86
CA GLY A 97 -12.54 -2.02 -20.23
C GLY A 97 -11.42 -2.86 -19.61
N ASP A 98 -10.21 -2.37 -19.72
CA ASP A 98 -9.03 -3.03 -19.19
C ASP A 98 -9.01 -2.99 -17.65
N HIS A 99 -8.45 -4.02 -17.05
CA HIS A 99 -8.33 -4.14 -15.58
C HIS A 99 -6.94 -3.68 -15.12
N ASP A 100 -6.52 -2.54 -15.63
CA ASP A 100 -5.28 -1.84 -15.30
C ASP A 100 -5.55 -0.57 -14.45
N ASP A 101 -4.52 0.24 -14.26
CA ASP A 101 -4.64 1.50 -13.51
C ASP A 101 -5.64 2.46 -14.17
N GLU A 102 -5.69 2.52 -15.49
CA GLU A 102 -6.65 3.37 -16.22
C GLU A 102 -8.09 2.88 -16.01
N GLY A 103 -8.34 1.58 -16.17
CA GLY A 103 -9.65 0.98 -15.91
C GLY A 103 -10.12 1.21 -14.47
N ASN A 104 -9.23 1.07 -13.50
CA ASN A 104 -9.52 1.33 -12.09
C ASN A 104 -9.87 2.80 -11.84
N ASN A 105 -9.14 3.75 -12.46
CA ASN A 105 -9.42 5.18 -12.35
C ASN A 105 -10.76 5.55 -13.00
N GLN A 106 -11.07 5.02 -14.17
CA GLN A 106 -12.34 5.25 -14.85
C GLN A 106 -13.52 4.69 -14.03
N CYS A 107 -13.36 3.51 -13.45
CA CYS A 107 -14.35 2.92 -12.54
C CYS A 107 -14.58 3.81 -11.32
N LEU A 108 -13.52 4.33 -10.71
CA LEU A 108 -13.60 5.24 -9.57
C LEU A 108 -14.32 6.55 -9.95
N LEU A 109 -13.96 7.18 -11.06
CA LEU A 109 -14.62 8.39 -11.56
C LEU A 109 -16.11 8.17 -11.82
N TYR A 110 -16.48 7.04 -12.41
CA TYR A 110 -17.85 6.66 -12.66
C TYR A 110 -18.64 6.53 -11.35
N ASN A 111 -18.09 5.85 -10.35
CA ASN A 111 -18.74 5.67 -9.05
C ASN A 111 -18.84 6.99 -8.25
N LEU A 112 -17.94 7.94 -8.49
CA LEU A 112 -17.94 9.26 -7.85
C LEU A 112 -18.68 10.35 -8.65
N ARG A 113 -19.27 10.04 -9.81
CA ARG A 113 -19.84 11.06 -10.72
C ARG A 113 -20.88 11.97 -10.08
N ASP A 114 -21.70 11.40 -9.18
CA ASP A 114 -22.80 12.09 -8.51
C ASP A 114 -22.41 12.62 -7.11
N VAL A 115 -21.17 12.38 -6.66
CA VAL A 115 -20.68 12.82 -5.35
C VAL A 115 -20.24 14.29 -5.45
N PRO A 116 -20.78 15.19 -4.58
CA PRO A 116 -20.40 16.61 -4.55
C PRO A 116 -18.91 16.81 -4.23
N ASP A 117 -18.33 17.93 -4.69
CA ASP A 117 -16.90 18.21 -4.51
C ASP A 117 -16.47 18.24 -3.04
N GLY A 118 -17.32 18.74 -2.14
CA GLY A 118 -17.04 18.77 -0.69
C GLY A 118 -17.08 17.41 0.00
N GLU A 119 -17.56 16.35 -0.67
CA GLU A 119 -17.75 15.02 -0.12
C GLU A 119 -16.82 13.95 -0.75
N ARG A 120 -15.84 14.39 -1.54
CA ARG A 120 -14.92 13.52 -2.28
C ARG A 120 -13.64 13.20 -1.50
N GLY A 121 -13.73 13.18 -0.18
CA GLY A 121 -12.61 12.82 0.70
C GLY A 121 -12.24 11.34 0.61
N GLY A 122 -10.95 11.07 0.77
CA GLY A 122 -10.44 9.70 0.81
C GLY A 122 -9.05 9.64 1.44
N ALA A 123 -8.54 8.45 1.57
CA ALA A 123 -7.20 8.21 2.09
C ALA A 123 -6.49 7.09 1.33
N TYR A 124 -5.23 7.28 1.01
CA TYR A 124 -4.33 6.16 0.80
C TYR A 124 -3.97 5.54 2.14
N VAL A 125 -4.03 4.23 2.20
CA VAL A 125 -3.76 3.43 3.40
C VAL A 125 -2.68 2.42 3.10
N CYS A 126 -1.77 2.20 4.05
CA CYS A 126 -0.81 1.11 4.03
C CYS A 126 -0.78 0.45 5.41
N ALA A 127 -1.05 -0.84 5.46
CA ALA A 127 -0.79 -1.70 6.62
C ALA A 127 0.51 -2.45 6.40
N VAL A 128 1.39 -2.47 7.41
CA VAL A 128 2.62 -3.27 7.39
C VAL A 128 2.57 -4.24 8.56
N ALA A 129 2.61 -5.52 8.23
CA ALA A 129 2.63 -6.61 9.20
C ALA A 129 4.05 -7.16 9.39
N CYS A 130 4.35 -7.55 10.60
CA CYS A 130 5.57 -8.25 10.99
C CYS A 130 5.20 -9.52 11.73
N VAL A 131 5.83 -10.63 11.36
CA VAL A 131 5.66 -11.91 12.01
C VAL A 131 7.05 -12.50 12.29
N PHE A 132 7.29 -12.83 13.56
CA PHE A 132 8.55 -13.46 14.01
C PHE A 132 8.46 -14.97 13.91
N PRO A 133 9.59 -15.68 13.77
CA PRO A 133 9.62 -17.15 13.76
C PRO A 133 9.07 -17.81 15.03
N ASP A 134 9.07 -17.07 16.15
CA ASP A 134 8.52 -17.52 17.44
C ASP A 134 7.01 -17.30 17.59
N GLY A 135 6.35 -16.78 16.56
CA GLY A 135 4.91 -16.54 16.51
C GLY A 135 4.46 -15.16 17.04
N ARG A 136 5.37 -14.33 17.58
CA ARG A 136 5.01 -12.94 17.89
C ARG A 136 4.71 -12.19 16.60
N GLU A 137 3.72 -11.31 16.64
CA GLU A 137 3.34 -10.51 15.47
C GLU A 137 2.84 -9.13 15.89
N PHE A 138 2.94 -8.19 14.96
CA PHE A 138 2.30 -6.88 15.08
C PHE A 138 1.98 -6.30 13.69
N VAL A 139 1.04 -5.35 13.67
CA VAL A 139 0.71 -4.57 12.49
C VAL A 139 0.81 -3.09 12.83
N VAL A 140 1.27 -2.30 11.88
CA VAL A 140 1.21 -0.84 11.91
C VAL A 140 0.48 -0.32 10.69
N ARG A 141 -0.09 0.87 10.79
CA ARG A 141 -0.87 1.52 9.73
C ARG A 141 -0.37 2.93 9.49
N GLY A 142 -0.29 3.33 8.22
CA GLY A 142 -0.07 4.69 7.77
C GLY A 142 -1.18 5.14 6.83
N GLU A 143 -1.58 6.39 6.95
CA GLU A 143 -2.61 6.99 6.10
C GLU A 143 -2.17 8.35 5.58
N SER A 144 -2.57 8.65 4.35
CA SER A 144 -2.49 9.97 3.75
C SER A 144 -3.86 10.39 3.26
N ARG A 145 -4.44 11.40 3.90
CA ARG A 145 -5.77 11.89 3.51
C ARG A 145 -5.66 12.93 2.40
N GLY A 146 -6.61 12.86 1.47
CA GLY A 146 -6.69 13.75 0.32
C GLY A 146 -8.10 13.85 -0.23
N ILE A 147 -8.21 14.40 -1.43
CA ILE A 147 -9.47 14.65 -2.13
C ILE A 147 -9.39 14.01 -3.51
N LEU A 148 -10.43 13.29 -3.94
CA LEU A 148 -10.53 12.70 -5.28
C LEU A 148 -11.08 13.73 -6.26
N LEU A 149 -10.26 14.10 -7.24
CA LEU A 149 -10.62 15.05 -8.29
C LEU A 149 -11.58 14.42 -9.32
N ARG A 150 -12.19 15.25 -10.16
CA ARG A 150 -13.08 14.81 -11.25
C ARG A 150 -12.34 14.50 -12.55
N GLU A 151 -11.11 14.93 -12.66
CA GLU A 151 -10.27 14.77 -13.84
C GLU A 151 -8.81 14.53 -13.44
N TYR A 152 -8.02 14.00 -14.36
CA TYR A 152 -6.62 13.69 -14.13
C TYR A 152 -5.76 14.95 -14.12
N HIS A 153 -4.85 15.04 -13.15
CA HIS A 153 -3.80 16.03 -13.07
C HIS A 153 -2.44 15.36 -12.85
N GLY A 154 -1.45 15.72 -13.67
CA GLY A 154 -0.13 15.11 -13.64
C GLY A 154 -0.04 13.80 -14.43
N LYS A 155 1.20 13.34 -14.63
CA LYS A 155 1.53 12.12 -15.39
C LYS A 155 2.47 11.19 -14.64
N GLY A 156 2.87 11.56 -13.44
CA GLY A 156 3.75 10.74 -12.60
C GLY A 156 2.99 9.75 -11.75
N GLY A 157 3.74 8.98 -10.97
CA GLY A 157 3.17 8.03 -10.02
C GLY A 157 2.58 6.78 -10.66
N PHE A 158 1.58 6.20 -9.99
CA PHE A 158 0.86 4.99 -10.40
C PHE A 158 -0.51 4.93 -9.70
N GLY A 159 -1.36 4.01 -10.15
CA GLY A 159 -2.68 3.81 -9.55
C GLY A 159 -3.54 5.07 -9.66
N TYR A 160 -4.10 5.49 -8.53
CA TYR A 160 -5.02 6.64 -8.45
C TYR A 160 -4.31 7.99 -8.25
N ASP A 161 -2.99 8.06 -8.32
CA ASP A 161 -2.19 9.28 -8.09
C ASP A 161 -2.65 10.50 -8.91
N PRO A 162 -3.07 10.37 -10.19
CA PRO A 162 -3.55 11.52 -10.98
C PRO A 162 -4.88 12.11 -10.50
N LEU A 163 -5.65 11.36 -9.71
CA LEU A 163 -6.92 11.79 -9.13
C LEU A 163 -6.80 12.21 -7.67
N PHE A 164 -5.73 11.81 -6.98
CA PHE A 164 -5.55 12.01 -5.55
C PHE A 164 -4.87 13.36 -5.28
N TYR A 165 -5.68 14.38 -5.00
CA TYR A 165 -5.20 15.72 -4.63
C TYR A 165 -4.82 15.77 -3.16
N PHE A 166 -3.59 16.25 -2.90
CA PHE A 166 -3.05 16.39 -1.56
C PHE A 166 -3.01 17.88 -1.16
N PRO A 167 -3.92 18.34 -0.27
CA PRO A 167 -4.11 19.77 0.01
C PRO A 167 -2.85 20.49 0.49
N GLN A 168 -1.99 19.82 1.28
CA GLN A 168 -0.77 20.43 1.81
C GLN A 168 0.23 20.84 0.71
N PHE A 169 0.19 20.19 -0.45
CA PHE A 169 1.02 20.55 -1.60
C PHE A 169 0.28 21.33 -2.67
N GLY A 170 -1.05 21.42 -2.59
CA GLY A 170 -1.86 22.02 -3.64
C GLY A 170 -1.76 21.30 -4.99
N LYS A 171 -1.46 20.00 -4.99
CA LYS A 171 -1.15 19.16 -6.16
C LYS A 171 -1.66 17.75 -5.97
N THR A 172 -1.82 17.01 -7.06
CA THR A 172 -2.03 15.57 -7.00
C THR A 172 -0.72 14.83 -6.72
N PHE A 173 -0.81 13.58 -6.29
CA PHE A 173 0.37 12.74 -6.13
C PHE A 173 1.11 12.45 -7.45
N ALA A 174 0.45 12.60 -8.58
CA ALA A 174 1.09 12.51 -9.91
C ALA A 174 1.87 13.77 -10.32
N GLU A 175 1.72 14.89 -9.60
CA GLU A 175 2.38 16.17 -9.88
C GLU A 175 3.55 16.46 -8.91
N VAL A 176 3.66 15.72 -7.81
CA VAL A 176 4.73 15.91 -6.82
C VAL A 176 5.96 15.07 -7.17
N THR A 177 7.13 15.50 -6.67
CA THR A 177 8.35 14.71 -6.81
C THR A 177 8.30 13.44 -5.95
N PRO A 178 9.04 12.40 -6.29
CA PRO A 178 9.15 11.20 -5.44
C PRO A 178 9.52 11.52 -3.99
N ALA A 179 10.47 12.42 -3.76
CA ALA A 179 10.88 12.84 -2.41
C ALA A 179 9.74 13.51 -1.63
N GLN A 180 8.97 14.40 -2.27
CA GLN A 180 7.79 15.01 -1.66
C GLN A 180 6.75 13.95 -1.31
N LYS A 181 6.45 13.04 -2.24
CA LYS A 181 5.48 11.96 -2.00
C LYS A 181 5.94 11.07 -0.83
N HIS A 182 7.20 10.64 -0.80
CA HIS A 182 7.76 9.80 0.27
C HIS A 182 7.61 10.44 1.67
N SER A 183 7.75 11.76 1.79
CA SER A 183 7.67 12.45 3.08
C SER A 183 6.29 12.35 3.74
N VAL A 184 5.23 12.24 2.94
CA VAL A 184 3.82 12.27 3.38
C VAL A 184 3.04 11.02 2.98
N SER A 185 3.61 10.10 2.21
CA SER A 185 2.89 8.92 1.73
C SER A 185 2.49 7.97 2.87
N HIS A 186 1.34 7.34 2.71
CA HIS A 186 0.85 6.29 3.58
C HIS A 186 1.91 5.21 3.85
N ARG A 187 2.65 4.78 2.81
CA ARG A 187 3.73 3.79 2.94
C ARG A 187 4.91 4.34 3.73
N GLY A 188 5.36 5.56 3.44
CA GLY A 188 6.43 6.20 4.20
C GLY A 188 6.08 6.36 5.69
N ILE A 189 4.83 6.72 6.00
CA ILE A 189 4.33 6.81 7.38
C ILE A 189 4.33 5.42 8.03
N ALA A 190 3.77 4.40 7.35
CA ALA A 190 3.69 3.03 7.87
C ALA A 190 5.08 2.42 8.12
N ILE A 191 6.04 2.60 7.21
CA ILE A 191 7.39 2.05 7.35
C ILE A 191 8.16 2.72 8.50
N ARG A 192 8.01 4.02 8.70
CA ARG A 192 8.61 4.70 9.88
C ARG A 192 8.01 4.18 11.19
N ALA A 193 6.69 3.99 11.23
CA ALA A 193 6.02 3.37 12.38
C ALA A 193 6.47 1.92 12.61
N PHE A 194 6.62 1.15 11.52
CA PHE A 194 7.15 -0.20 11.54
C PHE A 194 8.56 -0.27 12.12
N ALA A 195 9.49 0.54 11.62
CA ALA A 195 10.87 0.55 12.09
C ALA A 195 10.98 0.92 13.59
N LYS A 196 10.14 1.86 14.05
CA LYS A 196 10.04 2.18 15.48
C LYS A 196 9.53 1.00 16.28
N LYS A 197 8.43 0.39 15.84
CA LYS A 197 7.79 -0.73 16.53
C LYS A 197 8.68 -1.98 16.56
N LEU A 198 9.38 -2.29 15.47
CA LEU A 198 10.29 -3.42 15.41
C LEU A 198 11.40 -3.33 16.47
N LYS A 199 11.94 -2.13 16.74
CA LYS A 199 12.96 -1.91 17.79
C LYS A 199 12.47 -2.22 19.19
N GLU A 200 11.16 -2.20 19.44
CA GLU A 200 10.56 -2.57 20.73
C GLU A 200 10.49 -4.10 20.94
N TYR A 201 10.60 -4.87 19.85
CA TYR A 201 10.51 -6.34 19.84
C TYR A 201 11.89 -7.01 19.80
N LEU A 202 12.95 -6.28 19.47
CA LEU A 202 14.34 -6.78 19.41
C LEU A 202 15.06 -6.59 20.73
#